data_08bd68a1620557d1181219c6046d1b6b
#
_entry.id   08bd68a1620557d1181219c6046d1b6b
#
_cell.length_a   1.000
_cell.length_b   1.000
_cell.length_c   1.000
_cell.angle_alpha   90.00
_cell.angle_beta   90.00
_cell.angle_gamma   90.00
#
_symmetry.space_group_name_H-M   'P 1'
#
loop_
_entity.id
_entity.type
_entity.pdbx_description
1 polymer ?
#
loop_
_entity_poly.entity_id
_entity_poly.type
_entity_poly.pdbx_seq_one_letter_code
_entity_poly.pdbx_strand_id
1 'polypeptide(L)'
;MSKIWFITGASRGLGRHFVQAAVAQGDKVVATARNIDGVKDLAVKHGDAVLPLQLDVTDRTAAVSAVQEATAHFGRLDVVVNNAGFGLFGAIEEITEQQARDQIEVNYLGVLWVTQAVLP
;
A
#
# COMPACT_ATOMS: atom_id res chain seq x y z
N MET A 1 15.36 -16.99 5.24
CA MET A 1 14.93 -16.58 3.89
C MET A 1 14.24 -15.25 3.96
N SER A 2 14.49 -14.38 2.97
CA SER A 2 13.82 -13.10 2.94
C SER A 2 12.35 -13.25 2.53
N LYS A 3 11.52 -12.42 3.13
CA LYS A 3 10.10 -12.34 2.81
C LYS A 3 9.87 -11.20 1.82
N ILE A 4 8.79 -11.30 1.09
CA ILE A 4 8.35 -10.27 0.15
C ILE A 4 7.09 -9.62 0.72
N TRP A 5 7.17 -8.32 0.99
CA TRP A 5 6.09 -7.53 1.57
C TRP A 5 5.40 -6.68 0.50
N PHE A 6 4.10 -6.54 0.63
CA PHE A 6 3.32 -5.59 -0.18
C PHE A 6 2.65 -4.62 0.79
N ILE A 7 3.04 -3.35 0.74
CA ILE A 7 2.60 -2.34 1.72
C ILE A 7 1.92 -1.19 1.00
N THR A 8 0.68 -0.92 1.36
CA THR A 8 -0.05 0.24 0.84
C THR A 8 0.14 1.45 1.75
N GLY A 9 0.00 2.66 1.19
CA GLY A 9 0.18 3.89 1.96
C GLY A 9 1.58 4.06 2.50
N ALA A 10 2.60 3.74 1.68
CA ALA A 10 3.99 3.65 2.13
C ALA A 10 4.76 4.97 2.06
N SER A 11 4.13 6.07 1.60
CA SER A 11 4.85 7.33 1.39
C SER A 11 5.23 8.04 2.69
N ARG A 12 4.49 7.81 3.77
CA ARG A 12 4.69 8.50 5.05
C ARG A 12 4.14 7.69 6.22
N GLY A 13 4.43 8.14 7.43
CA GLY A 13 3.89 7.58 8.67
C GLY A 13 4.28 6.12 8.87
N LEU A 14 3.33 5.33 9.38
CA LEU A 14 3.55 3.93 9.71
C LEU A 14 3.93 3.10 8.49
N GLY A 15 3.30 3.35 7.33
CA GLY A 15 3.61 2.61 6.11
C GLY A 15 5.08 2.74 5.71
N ARG A 16 5.60 3.95 5.78
CA ARG A 16 7.02 4.22 5.49
C ARG A 16 7.94 3.52 6.50
N HIS A 17 7.58 3.54 7.78
CA HIS A 17 8.34 2.84 8.82
C HIS A 17 8.32 1.34 8.62
N PHE A 18 7.20 0.76 8.20
CA PHE A 18 7.12 -0.67 7.88
C PHE A 18 8.07 -1.05 6.75
N VAL A 19 8.16 -0.23 5.71
CA VAL A 19 9.11 -0.46 4.61
C VAL A 19 10.53 -0.50 5.14
N GLN A 20 10.91 0.50 5.91
CA GLN A 20 12.26 0.60 6.46
C GLN A 20 12.59 -0.58 7.38
N ALA A 21 11.64 -0.98 8.22
CA ALA A 21 11.84 -2.11 9.14
C ALA A 21 11.98 -3.43 8.39
N ALA A 22 11.16 -3.66 7.37
CA ALA A 22 11.26 -4.89 6.57
C ALA A 22 12.60 -4.98 5.83
N VAL A 23 13.06 -3.90 5.24
CA VAL A 23 14.36 -3.86 4.56
C VAL A 23 15.50 -4.07 5.55
N ALA A 24 15.40 -3.51 6.76
CA ALA A 24 16.42 -3.68 7.79
C ALA A 24 16.55 -5.14 8.23
N GLN A 25 15.49 -5.95 8.11
CA GLN A 25 15.52 -7.39 8.39
C GLN A 25 16.08 -8.21 7.22
N GLY A 26 16.39 -7.60 6.11
CA GLY A 26 16.85 -8.31 4.91
C GLY A 26 15.72 -8.74 3.98
N ASP A 27 14.50 -8.26 4.21
CA ASP A 27 13.35 -8.57 3.36
C ASP A 27 13.24 -7.60 2.19
N LYS A 28 12.38 -7.93 1.23
CA LYS A 28 12.09 -7.08 0.08
C LYS A 28 10.66 -6.55 0.18
N VAL A 29 10.43 -5.37 -0.39
CA VAL A 29 9.18 -4.65 -0.19
C VAL A 29 8.68 -4.06 -1.51
N VAL A 30 7.40 -4.26 -1.77
CA VAL A 30 6.65 -3.48 -2.75
C VAL A 30 5.99 -2.32 -1.99
N ALA A 31 6.48 -1.11 -2.23
CA ALA A 31 6.00 0.10 -1.55
C ALA A 31 5.05 0.85 -2.49
N THR A 32 3.79 0.96 -2.11
CA THR A 32 2.79 1.62 -2.95
C THR A 32 2.29 2.92 -2.33
N ALA A 33 1.98 3.88 -3.17
CA ALA A 33 1.39 5.16 -2.79
C ALA A 33 0.57 5.72 -3.94
N ARG A 34 -0.40 6.57 -3.64
CA ARG A 34 -1.18 7.23 -4.69
C ARG A 34 -0.31 8.07 -5.61
N ASN A 35 0.72 8.71 -5.05
CA ASN A 35 1.72 9.44 -5.81
C ASN A 35 3.04 8.69 -5.70
N ILE A 36 3.53 8.16 -6.82
CA ILE A 36 4.77 7.37 -6.82
C ILE A 36 5.98 8.17 -6.32
N ASP A 37 5.97 9.49 -6.48
CA ASP A 37 7.07 10.33 -6.00
C ASP A 37 7.26 10.22 -4.49
N GLY A 38 6.19 9.88 -3.76
CA GLY A 38 6.27 9.70 -2.31
C GLY A 38 7.04 8.46 -1.86
N VAL A 39 7.35 7.53 -2.77
CA VAL A 39 8.08 6.29 -2.45
C VAL A 39 9.33 6.09 -3.28
N LYS A 40 9.61 6.96 -4.26
CA LYS A 40 10.80 6.84 -5.11
C LYS A 40 12.10 6.93 -4.32
N ASP A 41 12.14 7.76 -3.29
CA ASP A 41 13.33 7.92 -2.46
C ASP A 41 13.66 6.63 -1.69
N LEU A 42 12.66 5.85 -1.33
CA LEU A 42 12.86 4.55 -0.71
C LEU A 42 13.58 3.58 -1.66
N ALA A 43 13.20 3.60 -2.94
CA ALA A 43 13.86 2.79 -3.96
C ALA A 43 15.30 3.24 -4.19
N VAL A 44 15.55 4.55 -4.19
CA VAL A 44 16.91 5.10 -4.34
C VAL A 44 17.77 4.69 -3.15
N LYS A 45 17.23 4.79 -1.94
CA LYS A 45 17.98 4.48 -0.71
C LYS A 45 18.26 2.99 -0.55
N HIS A 46 17.30 2.13 -0.89
CA HIS A 46 17.36 0.69 -0.62
C HIS A 46 17.62 -0.17 -1.86
N GLY A 47 17.66 0.44 -3.05
CA GLY A 47 17.98 -0.27 -4.28
C GLY A 47 16.97 -1.37 -4.62
N ASP A 48 17.49 -2.54 -4.95
CA ASP A 48 16.67 -3.67 -5.41
C ASP A 48 15.75 -4.25 -4.32
N ALA A 49 15.92 -3.84 -3.07
CA ALA A 49 15.07 -4.30 -1.97
C ALA A 49 13.68 -3.66 -2.00
N VAL A 50 13.51 -2.54 -2.69
CA VAL A 50 12.23 -1.82 -2.75
C VAL A 50 11.79 -1.64 -4.20
N LEU A 51 10.58 -2.11 -4.52
CA LEU A 51 9.90 -1.84 -5.78
C LEU A 51 8.82 -0.78 -5.52
N PRO A 52 8.99 0.46 -6.02
CA PRO A 52 7.96 1.48 -5.86
C PRO A 52 6.87 1.31 -6.92
N LEU A 53 5.61 1.33 -6.51
CA LEU A 53 4.47 1.29 -7.43
C LEU A 53 3.46 2.37 -7.08
N GLN A 54 2.84 2.93 -8.10
CA GLN A 54 1.71 3.82 -7.92
C GLN A 54 0.45 2.99 -7.74
N LEU A 55 -0.29 3.25 -6.66
CA LEU A 55 -1.56 2.58 -6.42
C LEU A 55 -2.48 3.48 -5.60
N ASP A 56 -3.63 3.79 -6.17
CA ASP A 56 -4.78 4.29 -5.43
C ASP A 56 -5.65 3.06 -5.11
N VAL A 57 -5.76 2.73 -3.83
CA VAL A 57 -6.48 1.51 -3.40
C VAL A 57 -7.99 1.58 -3.70
N THR A 58 -8.52 2.76 -4.01
CA THR A 58 -9.93 2.90 -4.42
C THR A 58 -10.18 2.42 -5.85
N ASP A 59 -9.12 2.23 -6.64
CA ASP A 59 -9.20 1.72 -8.00
C ASP A 59 -8.94 0.21 -7.99
N ARG A 60 -10.02 -0.57 -8.12
CA ARG A 60 -9.94 -2.03 -8.07
C ARG A 60 -9.06 -2.61 -9.16
N THR A 61 -9.17 -2.11 -10.38
CA THR A 61 -8.36 -2.58 -11.51
C THR A 61 -6.89 -2.29 -11.27
N ALA A 62 -6.56 -1.11 -10.75
CA ALA A 62 -5.19 -0.75 -10.41
C ALA A 62 -4.63 -1.66 -9.32
N ALA A 63 -5.43 -2.05 -8.33
CA ALA A 63 -5.00 -2.98 -7.29
C ALA A 63 -4.61 -4.34 -7.87
N VAL A 64 -5.42 -4.87 -8.78
CA VAL A 64 -5.11 -6.14 -9.46
C VAL A 64 -3.82 -6.02 -10.26
N SER A 65 -3.67 -4.95 -11.04
CA SER A 65 -2.47 -4.72 -11.86
C SER A 65 -1.22 -4.57 -11.00
N ALA A 66 -1.30 -3.86 -9.90
CA ALA A 66 -0.16 -3.67 -9.00
C ALA A 66 0.29 -4.99 -8.38
N VAL A 67 -0.65 -5.83 -7.95
CA VAL A 67 -0.33 -7.15 -7.40
C VAL A 67 0.30 -8.04 -8.47
N GLN A 68 -0.20 -8.02 -9.69
CA GLN A 68 0.37 -8.78 -10.80
C GLN A 68 1.81 -8.33 -11.08
N GLU A 69 2.05 -7.03 -11.14
CA GLU A 69 3.39 -6.48 -11.38
C GLU A 69 4.35 -6.85 -10.25
N ALA A 70 3.90 -6.75 -9.01
CA ALA A 70 4.69 -7.10 -7.83
C ALA A 70 5.07 -8.59 -7.84
N THR A 71 4.11 -9.45 -8.14
CA THR A 71 4.34 -10.89 -8.19
C THR A 71 5.28 -11.27 -9.33
N ALA A 72 5.15 -10.60 -10.49
CA ALA A 72 6.06 -10.83 -11.60
C ALA A 72 7.49 -10.40 -11.25
N HIS A 73 7.64 -9.31 -10.50
CA HIS A 73 8.96 -8.77 -10.15
C HIS A 73 9.70 -9.64 -9.12
N PHE A 74 9.02 -10.03 -8.03
CA PHE A 74 9.64 -10.76 -6.93
C PHE A 74 9.33 -12.26 -6.92
N GLY A 75 8.38 -12.71 -7.70
CA GLY A 75 8.00 -14.11 -7.80
C GLY A 75 6.90 -14.57 -6.85
N ARG A 76 6.70 -13.85 -5.74
CA ARG A 76 5.66 -14.16 -4.75
C ARG A 76 5.42 -12.96 -3.83
N LEU A 77 4.35 -13.04 -3.04
CA LEU A 77 4.10 -12.12 -1.93
C LEU A 77 3.86 -12.94 -0.65
N ASP A 78 4.59 -12.63 0.41
CA ASP A 78 4.51 -13.37 1.67
C ASP A 78 3.68 -12.63 2.73
N VAL A 79 3.77 -11.29 2.77
CA VAL A 79 3.10 -10.45 3.75
C VAL A 79 2.45 -9.27 3.04
N VAL A 80 1.19 -9.01 3.37
CA VAL A 80 0.47 -7.85 2.84
C VAL A 80 0.03 -6.97 4.01
N VAL A 81 0.39 -5.69 3.94
CA VAL A 81 0.01 -4.69 4.94
C VAL A 81 -0.92 -3.68 4.29
N ASN A 82 -2.19 -3.75 4.63
CA ASN A 82 -3.20 -2.77 4.21
C ASN A 82 -3.12 -1.56 5.13
N ASN A 83 -2.18 -0.66 4.84
CA ASN A 83 -1.94 0.52 5.66
C ASN A 83 -2.57 1.79 5.09
N ALA A 84 -2.91 1.81 3.80
CA ALA A 84 -3.56 2.97 3.19
C ALA A 84 -4.90 3.24 3.87
N GLY A 85 -5.09 4.45 4.36
CA GLY A 85 -6.30 4.83 5.04
C GLY A 85 -6.15 6.19 5.70
N PHE A 86 -7.25 6.74 6.16
CA PHE A 86 -7.24 8.00 6.89
C PHE A 86 -8.35 8.02 7.95
N GLY A 87 -8.14 8.83 9.00
CA GLY A 87 -9.14 9.09 10.01
C GLY A 87 -10.04 10.26 9.63
N LEU A 88 -11.29 10.20 10.07
CA LEU A 88 -12.24 11.28 9.92
C LEU A 88 -12.72 11.67 11.31
N PHE A 89 -12.43 12.89 11.74
CA PHE A 89 -12.76 13.40 13.05
C PHE A 89 -13.75 14.54 12.95
N GLY A 90 -14.75 14.54 13.82
CA GLY A 90 -15.77 15.57 13.87
C GLY A 90 -17.05 15.04 14.53
N ALA A 91 -17.96 15.97 14.85
CA ALA A 91 -19.30 15.58 15.31
C ALA A 91 -20.03 14.90 14.14
N ILE A 92 -20.86 13.91 14.46
CA ILE A 92 -21.52 13.12 13.42
C ILE A 92 -22.37 13.99 12.48
N GLU A 93 -22.98 15.03 13.00
CA GLU A 93 -23.80 15.96 12.21
C GLU A 93 -22.97 16.87 11.30
N GLU A 94 -21.66 16.96 11.51
CA GLU A 94 -20.76 17.77 10.69
C GLU A 94 -20.20 17.01 9.50
N ILE A 95 -20.29 15.68 9.50
CA ILE A 95 -19.70 14.85 8.47
C ILE A 95 -20.55 14.95 7.19
N THR A 96 -19.91 15.32 6.07
CA THR A 96 -20.59 15.36 4.77
C THR A 96 -20.71 13.96 4.18
N GLU A 97 -21.66 13.80 3.24
CA GLU A 97 -21.79 12.53 2.52
C GLU A 97 -20.51 12.17 1.79
N GLN A 98 -19.86 13.14 1.16
CA GLN A 98 -18.63 12.87 0.41
C GLN A 98 -17.50 12.43 1.32
N GLN A 99 -17.36 13.06 2.49
CA GLN A 99 -16.34 12.65 3.47
C GLN A 99 -16.57 11.21 3.94
N ALA A 100 -17.81 10.84 4.22
CA ALA A 100 -18.15 9.49 4.64
C ALA A 100 -17.86 8.48 3.53
N ARG A 101 -18.24 8.80 2.28
CA ARG A 101 -17.98 7.92 1.15
C ARG A 101 -16.51 7.74 0.88
N ASP A 102 -15.73 8.82 0.93
CA ASP A 102 -14.28 8.75 0.69
C ASP A 102 -13.59 7.87 1.72
N GLN A 103 -13.99 7.94 2.98
CA GLN A 103 -13.43 7.11 4.03
C GLN A 103 -13.74 5.62 3.79
N ILE A 104 -14.98 5.30 3.41
CA ILE A 104 -15.37 3.93 3.10
C ILE A 104 -14.61 3.40 1.88
N GLU A 105 -14.45 4.21 0.85
CA GLU A 105 -13.71 3.80 -0.35
C GLU A 105 -12.28 3.42 -0.03
N VAL A 106 -11.58 4.18 0.80
CA VAL A 106 -10.19 3.89 1.14
C VAL A 106 -10.10 2.85 2.25
N ASN A 107 -10.78 3.07 3.38
CA ASN A 107 -10.54 2.28 4.59
C ASN A 107 -11.25 0.92 4.58
N TYR A 108 -12.29 0.76 3.78
CA TYR A 108 -13.04 -0.50 3.66
C TYR A 108 -12.85 -1.15 2.29
N LEU A 109 -13.33 -0.49 1.25
CA LEU A 109 -13.31 -1.08 -0.10
C LEU A 109 -11.89 -1.24 -0.62
N GLY A 110 -11.00 -0.27 -0.34
CA GLY A 110 -9.60 -0.38 -0.73
C GLY A 110 -8.92 -1.59 -0.12
N VAL A 111 -9.18 -1.88 1.15
CA VAL A 111 -8.67 -3.08 1.82
C VAL A 111 -9.22 -4.34 1.16
N LEU A 112 -10.51 -4.35 0.85
CA LEU A 112 -11.16 -5.48 0.19
C LEU A 112 -10.54 -5.76 -1.19
N TRP A 113 -10.33 -4.71 -2.01
CA TRP A 113 -9.78 -4.87 -3.35
C TRP A 113 -8.37 -5.43 -3.33
N VAL A 114 -7.51 -4.91 -2.45
CA VAL A 114 -6.13 -5.42 -2.32
C VAL A 114 -6.14 -6.85 -1.81
N THR A 115 -6.93 -7.13 -0.78
CA THR A 115 -7.02 -8.48 -0.20
C THR A 115 -7.49 -9.51 -1.23
N GLN A 116 -8.52 -9.18 -2.02
CA GLN A 116 -8.97 -10.08 -3.08
C GLN A 116 -7.91 -10.30 -4.15
N ALA A 117 -7.13 -9.27 -4.47
CA ALA A 117 -6.09 -9.38 -5.49
C ALA A 117 -4.92 -10.27 -5.06
N VAL A 118 -4.57 -10.27 -3.77
CA VAL A 118 -3.39 -11.03 -3.29
C VAL A 118 -3.69 -12.48 -2.92
N LEU A 119 -4.94 -12.83 -2.62
CA LEU A 119 -5.28 -14.17 -2.13
C LEU A 119 -5.16 -15.30 -3.16
N PRO A 120 -5.49 -15.14 -4.45
CA PRO A 120 -5.34 -16.21 -5.46
C PRO A 120 -3.91 -16.69 -5.74
#